data_6e59fc34280206d2c1b2f11a7df3ab34
#
_entry.id   6e59fc34280206d2c1b2f11a7df3ab34
#
_cell.length_a   1.000
_cell.length_b   1.000
_cell.length_c   1.000
_cell.angle_alpha   90.00
_cell.angle_beta   90.00
_cell.angle_gamma   90.00
#
_symmetry.space_group_name_H-M   'P 1'
#
loop_
_entity.id
_entity.type
_entity.pdbx_description
1 polymer ?
#
loop_
_entity_poly.entity_id
_entity_poly.type
_entity_poly.pdbx_seq_one_letter_code
_entity_poly.pdbx_strand_id
1 'polypeptide(L)'
;MTGLLERGEGRLGLFGFGSSAHMILPVAVRRGLRVYVFTRSTSKAEAAPKMGAEWAGAPMAEPPCKLDAAIVFAPAGWVAVEALKKLEKAGRLVLAGIYMTPIEKLEYKLLWHEREMKTVANVTRQDVREFLEEAAKAGVRPRVTIYPLEQANKALIELKQRAPPGSLVLMVS
;
A
#
# COMPACT_ATOMS: atom_id res chain seq x y z
N MET A 1 -6.54 -8.44 -7.54
CA MET A 1 -6.38 -7.01 -7.26
C MET A 1 -5.77 -6.24 -8.43
N THR A 2 -4.48 -6.30 -8.67
CA THR A 2 -3.82 -5.58 -9.78
C THR A 2 -3.68 -6.41 -11.06
N GLY A 3 -3.83 -7.72 -10.99
CA GLY A 3 -3.54 -8.67 -12.08
C GLY A 3 -2.05 -8.96 -12.28
N LEU A 4 -1.15 -8.23 -11.60
CA LEU A 4 0.29 -8.44 -11.74
C LEU A 4 0.77 -9.72 -11.07
N LEU A 5 0.16 -10.11 -9.94
CA LEU A 5 0.54 -11.32 -9.21
C LEU A 5 0.36 -12.59 -10.04
N GLU A 6 -0.60 -12.59 -10.96
CA GLU A 6 -0.85 -13.72 -11.86
C GLU A 6 0.24 -13.85 -12.93
N ARG A 7 0.84 -12.74 -13.34
CA ARG A 7 1.92 -12.73 -14.34
C ARG A 7 3.29 -13.05 -13.75
N GLY A 8 3.47 -12.85 -12.42
CA GLY A 8 4.74 -13.02 -11.74
C GLY A 8 5.81 -11.99 -12.11
N GLU A 9 5.42 -10.89 -12.76
CA GLU A 9 6.31 -9.81 -13.17
C GLU A 9 5.54 -8.48 -13.19
N GLY A 10 6.25 -7.37 -13.08
CA GLY A 10 5.69 -6.03 -13.19
C GLY A 10 6.17 -5.07 -12.09
N ARG A 11 5.83 -3.80 -12.27
CA ARG A 11 6.22 -2.68 -11.42
C ARG A 11 5.01 -2.23 -10.62
N LEU A 12 5.04 -2.47 -9.32
CA LEU A 12 3.96 -2.18 -8.39
C LEU A 12 4.28 -0.97 -7.52
N GLY A 13 3.46 0.06 -7.56
CA GLY A 13 3.51 1.20 -6.64
C GLY A 13 2.65 0.97 -5.40
N LEU A 14 3.19 1.23 -4.21
CA LEU A 14 2.46 1.24 -2.94
C LEU A 14 2.42 2.67 -2.41
N PHE A 15 1.27 3.34 -2.51
CA PHE A 15 1.07 4.72 -2.07
C PHE A 15 0.46 4.75 -0.66
N GLY A 16 1.29 5.12 0.31
CA GLY A 16 1.05 4.96 1.73
C GLY A 16 1.72 3.68 2.25
N PHE A 17 2.65 3.83 3.20
CA PHE A 17 3.42 2.72 3.75
C PHE A 17 3.08 2.52 5.23
N GLY A 18 1.84 2.06 5.46
CA GLY A 18 1.29 1.65 6.74
C GLY A 18 1.30 0.13 6.92
N SER A 19 0.55 -0.38 7.89
CA SER A 19 0.48 -1.81 8.23
C SER A 19 0.20 -2.70 7.02
N SER A 20 -0.83 -2.39 6.22
CA SER A 20 -1.20 -3.19 5.05
C SER A 20 -0.08 -3.25 4.01
N ALA A 21 0.51 -2.10 3.67
CA ALA A 21 1.59 -2.04 2.69
C ALA A 21 2.85 -2.78 3.17
N HIS A 22 3.16 -2.73 4.48
CA HIS A 22 4.27 -3.51 5.06
C HIS A 22 4.07 -5.02 4.91
N MET A 23 2.84 -5.51 5.02
CA MET A 23 2.55 -6.93 4.84
C MET A 23 2.54 -7.34 3.36
N ILE A 24 2.08 -6.47 2.47
CA ILE A 24 1.98 -6.76 1.04
C ILE A 24 3.36 -6.74 0.36
N LEU A 25 4.27 -5.84 0.76
CA LEU A 25 5.56 -5.67 0.11
C LEU A 25 6.36 -6.98 0.01
N PRO A 26 6.62 -7.74 1.09
CA PRO A 26 7.38 -9.00 1.00
C PRO A 26 6.68 -10.04 0.11
N VAL A 27 5.36 -10.09 0.14
CA VAL A 27 4.57 -11.00 -0.70
C VAL A 27 4.73 -10.64 -2.18
N ALA A 28 4.65 -9.35 -2.52
CA ALA A 28 4.80 -8.87 -3.88
C ALA A 28 6.21 -9.14 -4.42
N VAL A 29 7.24 -8.86 -3.63
CA VAL A 29 8.65 -9.14 -3.98
C VAL A 29 8.88 -10.63 -4.21
N ARG A 30 8.38 -11.49 -3.30
CA ARG A 30 8.47 -12.94 -3.46
C ARG A 30 7.78 -13.43 -4.73
N ARG A 31 6.72 -12.76 -5.17
CA ARG A 31 6.00 -13.04 -6.43
C ARG A 31 6.67 -12.46 -7.67
N GLY A 32 7.90 -11.94 -7.56
CA GLY A 32 8.67 -11.41 -8.69
C GLY A 32 8.37 -9.97 -9.06
N LEU A 33 7.54 -9.25 -8.30
CA LEU A 33 7.24 -7.85 -8.59
C LEU A 33 8.36 -6.92 -8.12
N ARG A 34 8.67 -5.91 -8.92
CA ARG A 34 9.47 -4.77 -8.53
C ARG A 34 8.58 -3.76 -7.80
N VAL A 35 8.84 -3.52 -6.52
CA VAL A 35 7.97 -2.69 -5.67
C VAL A 35 8.56 -1.32 -5.43
N TYR A 36 7.74 -0.28 -5.66
CA TYR A 36 8.05 1.13 -5.50
C TYR A 36 7.17 1.70 -4.40
N VAL A 37 7.78 2.26 -3.34
CA VAL A 37 7.04 2.74 -2.16
C VAL A 37 6.97 4.26 -2.14
N PHE A 38 5.76 4.78 -1.95
CA PHE A 38 5.51 6.20 -1.85
C PHE A 38 4.98 6.55 -0.45
N THR A 39 5.73 7.34 0.31
CA THR A 39 5.39 7.70 1.69
C THR A 39 5.88 9.10 2.05
N ARG A 40 5.16 9.79 2.94
CA ARG A 40 5.57 11.09 3.48
C ARG A 40 6.59 10.96 4.62
N SER A 41 6.75 9.78 5.19
CA SER A 41 7.65 9.52 6.31
C SER A 41 9.02 9.12 5.81
N THR A 42 10.05 9.91 6.11
CA THR A 42 11.45 9.64 5.78
C THR A 42 11.91 8.30 6.35
N SER A 43 11.60 8.02 7.62
CA SER A 43 11.98 6.74 8.26
C SER A 43 11.34 5.52 7.59
N LYS A 44 10.11 5.65 7.08
CA LYS A 44 9.44 4.58 6.32
C LYS A 44 10.04 4.42 4.92
N ALA A 45 10.43 5.52 4.27
CA ALA A 45 11.12 5.48 2.98
C ALA A 45 12.49 4.79 3.10
N GLU A 46 13.25 5.07 4.16
CA GLU A 46 14.53 4.41 4.45
C GLU A 46 14.40 2.92 4.81
N ALA A 47 13.26 2.53 5.40
CA ALA A 47 12.99 1.14 5.77
C ALA A 47 12.53 0.27 4.57
N ALA A 48 11.84 0.84 3.60
CA ALA A 48 11.25 0.10 2.50
C ALA A 48 12.27 -0.69 1.64
N PRO A 49 13.44 -0.16 1.25
CA PRO A 49 14.46 -0.93 0.53
C PRO A 49 15.00 -2.12 1.33
N LYS A 50 15.10 -2.00 2.66
CA LYS A 50 15.53 -3.10 3.55
C LYS A 50 14.53 -4.26 3.58
N MET A 51 13.30 -4.00 3.15
CA MET A 51 12.22 -4.99 3.02
C MET A 51 12.08 -5.50 1.57
N GLY A 52 12.94 -5.07 0.66
CA GLY A 52 12.94 -5.50 -0.74
C GLY A 52 12.26 -4.55 -1.72
N ALA A 53 11.90 -3.32 -1.32
CA ALA A 53 11.47 -2.30 -2.29
C ALA A 53 12.65 -1.87 -3.16
N GLU A 54 12.43 -1.75 -4.47
CA GLU A 54 13.43 -1.30 -5.42
C GLU A 54 13.71 0.20 -5.29
N TRP A 55 12.69 0.96 -4.88
CA TRP A 55 12.78 2.40 -4.66
C TRP A 55 11.75 2.87 -3.62
N ALA A 56 12.07 3.96 -2.95
CA ALA A 56 11.13 4.64 -2.06
C ALA A 56 11.32 6.15 -2.08
N GLY A 57 10.20 6.90 -2.05
CA GLY A 57 10.23 8.36 -2.04
C GLY A 57 8.91 8.99 -1.60
N ALA A 58 8.85 10.32 -1.69
CA ALA A 58 7.62 11.07 -1.42
C ALA A 58 6.55 10.77 -2.50
N PRO A 59 5.23 10.92 -2.18
CA PRO A 59 4.17 10.66 -3.15
C PRO A 59 4.28 11.48 -4.45
N MET A 60 4.85 12.68 -4.37
CA MET A 60 5.07 13.56 -5.52
C MET A 60 6.40 13.32 -6.24
N ALA A 61 7.32 12.53 -5.66
CA ALA A 61 8.59 12.23 -6.30
C ALA A 61 8.41 11.34 -7.53
N GLU A 62 9.26 11.51 -8.53
CA GLU A 62 9.24 10.68 -9.73
C GLU A 62 10.04 9.40 -9.50
N PRO A 63 9.43 8.23 -9.68
CA PRO A 63 10.14 6.97 -9.64
C PRO A 63 11.00 6.82 -10.92
N PRO A 64 12.01 5.95 -10.91
CA PRO A 64 12.90 5.76 -12.06
C PRO A 64 12.21 5.17 -13.30
N CYS A 65 10.96 4.72 -13.18
CA CYS A 65 10.19 4.16 -14.28
C CYS A 65 8.68 4.34 -14.05
N LYS A 66 7.87 4.19 -15.10
CA LYS A 66 6.42 4.11 -14.98
C LYS A 66 6.00 2.77 -14.38
N LEU A 67 4.85 2.76 -13.72
CA LEU A 67 4.32 1.63 -12.96
C LEU A 67 3.25 0.89 -13.76
N ASP A 68 3.22 -0.42 -13.70
CA ASP A 68 2.18 -1.24 -14.34
C ASP A 68 0.91 -1.28 -13.49
N ALA A 69 1.06 -1.18 -12.19
CA ALA A 69 -0.08 -0.99 -11.28
C ALA A 69 0.32 -0.21 -10.02
N ALA A 70 -0.69 0.34 -9.35
CA ALA A 70 -0.51 1.00 -8.06
C ALA A 70 -1.65 0.66 -7.10
N ILE A 71 -1.34 0.60 -5.80
CA ILE A 71 -2.33 0.50 -4.73
C ILE A 71 -2.20 1.73 -3.83
N VAL A 72 -3.30 2.44 -3.63
CA VAL A 72 -3.36 3.60 -2.73
C VAL A 72 -4.02 3.20 -1.43
N PHE A 73 -3.25 3.25 -0.35
CA PHE A 73 -3.71 3.06 1.03
C PHE A 73 -3.92 4.38 1.77
N ALA A 74 -3.34 5.47 1.26
CA ALA A 74 -3.47 6.78 1.87
C ALA A 74 -4.90 7.33 1.66
N PRO A 75 -5.57 7.83 2.72
CA PRO A 75 -6.95 8.29 2.63
C PRO A 75 -7.07 9.72 2.04
N ALA A 76 -6.36 10.00 0.95
CA ALA A 76 -6.26 11.32 0.36
C ALA A 76 -6.39 11.26 -1.17
N GLY A 77 -7.41 11.91 -1.72
CA GLY A 77 -7.73 11.88 -3.15
C GLY A 77 -6.61 12.40 -4.05
N TRP A 78 -5.85 13.42 -3.60
CA TRP A 78 -4.70 13.91 -4.35
C TRP A 78 -3.61 12.83 -4.56
N VAL A 79 -3.48 11.88 -3.63
CA VAL A 79 -2.53 10.76 -3.79
C VAL A 79 -2.95 9.82 -4.91
N ALA A 80 -4.26 9.63 -5.11
CA ALA A 80 -4.77 8.87 -6.24
C ALA A 80 -4.40 9.53 -7.59
N VAL A 81 -4.51 10.86 -7.67
CA VAL A 81 -4.09 11.63 -8.84
C VAL A 81 -2.59 11.48 -9.10
N GLU A 82 -1.76 11.59 -8.04
CA GLU A 82 -0.31 11.39 -8.16
C GLU A 82 0.05 9.96 -8.60
N ALA A 83 -0.67 8.96 -8.10
CA ALA A 83 -0.47 7.57 -8.52
C ALA A 83 -0.81 7.37 -10.01
N LEU A 84 -1.91 7.94 -10.50
CA LEU A 84 -2.29 7.90 -11.92
C LEU A 84 -1.22 8.51 -12.84
N LYS A 85 -0.60 9.63 -12.44
CA LYS A 85 0.49 10.27 -13.20
C LYS A 85 1.68 9.34 -13.44
N LYS A 86 1.89 8.39 -12.52
CA LYS A 86 3.03 7.48 -12.52
C LYS A 86 2.75 6.15 -13.19
N LEU A 87 1.49 5.89 -13.57
CA LEU A 87 1.13 4.67 -14.31
C LEU A 87 1.59 4.71 -15.77
N GLU A 88 1.97 3.56 -16.26
CA GLU A 88 2.14 3.29 -17.69
C GLU A 88 0.77 3.26 -18.39
N LYS A 89 0.76 3.19 -19.72
CA LYS A 89 -0.45 2.90 -20.52
C LYS A 89 -1.03 1.55 -20.10
N ALA A 90 -2.33 1.40 -20.12
CA ALA A 90 -3.06 0.23 -19.63
C ALA A 90 -2.78 -0.12 -18.15
N GLY A 91 -2.16 0.80 -17.40
CA GLY A 91 -1.86 0.63 -15.98
C GLY A 91 -3.11 0.68 -15.11
N ARG A 92 -3.07 -0.03 -13.98
CA ARG A 92 -4.21 -0.16 -13.06
C ARG A 92 -3.95 0.50 -11.72
N LEU A 93 -4.84 1.41 -11.32
CA LEU A 93 -4.89 2.00 -9.98
C LEU A 93 -5.96 1.32 -9.14
N VAL A 94 -5.59 0.87 -7.95
CA VAL A 94 -6.52 0.30 -6.96
C VAL A 94 -6.54 1.19 -5.72
N LEU A 95 -7.73 1.70 -5.36
CA LEU A 95 -7.95 2.47 -4.14
C LEU A 95 -8.40 1.52 -3.04
N ALA A 96 -7.57 1.35 -2.00
CA ALA A 96 -7.79 0.39 -0.92
C ALA A 96 -8.18 1.06 0.42
N GLY A 97 -8.46 2.34 0.42
CA GLY A 97 -8.96 3.07 1.59
C GLY A 97 -10.46 2.88 1.78
N ILE A 98 -10.91 2.65 3.01
CA ILE A 98 -12.34 2.66 3.37
C ILE A 98 -12.92 4.07 3.27
N TYR A 99 -12.10 5.08 3.56
CA TYR A 99 -12.40 6.50 3.45
C TYR A 99 -11.33 7.19 2.63
N MET A 100 -11.73 8.19 1.86
CA MET A 100 -10.83 9.04 1.08
C MET A 100 -11.43 10.43 0.95
N THR A 101 -10.60 11.47 0.98
CA THR A 101 -11.04 12.82 0.61
C THR A 101 -11.41 12.86 -0.87
N PRO A 102 -12.21 13.84 -1.34
CA PRO A 102 -12.55 13.97 -2.76
C PRO A 102 -11.33 13.88 -3.67
N ILE A 103 -11.49 13.23 -4.82
CA ILE A 103 -10.46 13.17 -5.86
C ILE A 103 -10.67 14.39 -6.76
N GLU A 104 -10.04 15.48 -6.37
CA GLU A 104 -10.11 16.73 -7.11
C GLU A 104 -9.12 16.77 -8.27
N LYS A 105 -9.44 17.59 -9.31
CA LYS A 105 -8.55 17.83 -10.45
C LYS A 105 -8.13 16.57 -11.21
N LEU A 106 -9.03 15.60 -11.31
CA LEU A 106 -8.81 14.41 -12.13
C LEU A 106 -8.98 14.77 -13.60
N GLU A 107 -7.87 15.08 -14.26
CA GLU A 107 -7.86 15.39 -15.69
C GLU A 107 -8.07 14.12 -16.51
N TYR A 108 -8.93 14.18 -17.52
CA TYR A 108 -9.22 13.03 -18.41
C TYR A 108 -7.96 12.41 -19.05
N LYS A 109 -6.95 13.22 -19.38
CA LYS A 109 -5.68 12.72 -19.91
C LYS A 109 -4.96 11.71 -19.01
N LEU A 110 -5.25 11.71 -17.70
CA LEU A 110 -4.67 10.74 -16.76
C LEU A 110 -5.33 9.36 -16.86
N LEU A 111 -6.55 9.27 -17.38
CA LEU A 111 -7.25 8.02 -17.65
C LEU A 111 -7.08 7.58 -19.13
N TRP A 112 -6.70 8.49 -19.99
CA TRP A 112 -6.41 8.20 -21.40
C TRP A 112 -5.37 7.08 -21.52
N HIS A 113 -5.32 6.37 -22.61
CA HIS A 113 -4.48 5.21 -22.84
C HIS A 113 -4.86 3.97 -22.01
N GLU A 114 -6.17 3.71 -21.87
CA GLU A 114 -6.72 2.48 -21.26
C GLU A 114 -6.36 2.28 -19.80
N ARG A 115 -6.03 3.35 -19.06
CA ARG A 115 -5.78 3.24 -17.62
C ARG A 115 -7.08 2.94 -16.87
N GLU A 116 -6.99 2.05 -15.90
CA GLU A 116 -8.09 1.72 -15.02
C GLU A 116 -7.92 2.34 -13.64
N MET A 117 -9.02 2.82 -13.07
CA MET A 117 -9.10 3.15 -11.63
C MET A 117 -10.28 2.42 -11.03
N LYS A 118 -10.02 1.65 -9.97
CA LYS A 118 -11.07 0.93 -9.24
C LYS A 118 -10.84 0.93 -7.74
N THR A 119 -11.90 0.66 -7.00
CA THR A 119 -11.84 0.46 -5.55
C THR A 119 -11.84 -1.01 -5.20
N VAL A 120 -11.40 -1.32 -3.98
CA VAL A 120 -11.64 -2.61 -3.32
C VAL A 120 -12.31 -2.34 -1.99
N ALA A 121 -13.26 -3.17 -1.63
CA ALA A 121 -13.96 -3.07 -0.35
C ALA A 121 -14.03 -4.45 0.30
N ASN A 122 -13.70 -4.48 1.59
CA ASN A 122 -13.73 -5.67 2.43
C ASN A 122 -12.78 -6.79 1.97
N VAL A 123 -12.87 -7.92 2.65
CA VAL A 123 -12.18 -9.16 2.34
C VAL A 123 -13.15 -10.32 2.44
N THR A 124 -13.00 -11.31 1.56
CA THR A 124 -13.70 -12.57 1.69
C THR A 124 -12.91 -13.53 2.58
N ARG A 125 -13.56 -14.56 3.07
CA ARG A 125 -12.88 -15.64 3.81
C ARG A 125 -11.79 -16.30 2.97
N GLN A 126 -12.00 -16.40 1.66
CA GLN A 126 -11.04 -16.94 0.73
C GLN A 126 -9.80 -16.05 0.60
N ASP A 127 -9.98 -14.73 0.44
CA ASP A 127 -8.86 -13.78 0.38
C ASP A 127 -7.97 -13.89 1.63
N VAL A 128 -8.57 -14.05 2.82
CA VAL A 128 -7.83 -14.21 4.07
C VAL A 128 -6.97 -15.48 4.05
N ARG A 129 -7.55 -16.61 3.64
CA ARG A 129 -6.81 -17.89 3.57
C ARG A 129 -5.64 -17.81 2.62
N GLU A 130 -5.88 -17.34 1.40
CA GLU A 130 -4.85 -17.18 0.37
C GLU A 130 -3.74 -16.22 0.81
N PHE A 131 -4.12 -15.08 1.42
CA PHE A 131 -3.13 -14.14 1.91
C PHE A 131 -2.28 -14.71 3.05
N LEU A 132 -2.87 -15.43 4.00
CA LEU A 132 -2.12 -16.04 5.11
C LEU A 132 -1.11 -17.08 4.61
N GLU A 133 -1.48 -17.89 3.63
CA GLU A 133 -0.56 -18.85 2.99
C GLU A 133 0.61 -18.13 2.31
N GLU A 134 0.31 -17.10 1.51
CA GLU A 134 1.35 -16.33 0.80
C GLU A 134 2.23 -15.52 1.76
N ALA A 135 1.64 -14.96 2.81
CA ALA A 135 2.37 -14.25 3.85
C ALA A 135 3.33 -15.17 4.61
N ALA A 136 2.89 -16.39 4.94
CA ALA A 136 3.75 -17.40 5.56
C ALA A 136 4.93 -17.78 4.66
N LYS A 137 4.68 -18.05 3.39
CA LYS A 137 5.72 -18.36 2.39
C LYS A 137 6.69 -17.20 2.17
N ALA A 138 6.23 -15.96 2.28
CA ALA A 138 7.04 -14.75 2.16
C ALA A 138 7.74 -14.35 3.47
N GLY A 139 7.54 -15.11 4.56
CA GLY A 139 8.14 -14.82 5.87
C GLY A 139 7.65 -13.49 6.46
N VAL A 140 6.41 -13.08 6.16
CA VAL A 140 5.84 -11.81 6.67
C VAL A 140 5.79 -11.84 8.19
N ARG A 141 6.49 -10.91 8.81
CA ARG A 141 6.45 -10.69 10.27
C ARG A 141 6.00 -9.25 10.53
N PRO A 142 4.71 -9.02 10.84
CA PRO A 142 4.23 -7.69 11.12
C PRO A 142 4.92 -7.12 12.37
N ARG A 143 5.38 -5.88 12.26
CA ARG A 143 5.84 -5.16 13.45
C ARG A 143 4.61 -4.73 14.24
N VAL A 144 4.54 -5.14 15.51
CA VAL A 144 3.40 -4.84 16.38
C VAL A 144 3.86 -4.15 17.67
N THR A 145 3.01 -3.23 18.15
CA THR A 145 3.09 -2.68 19.51
C THR A 145 1.84 -3.14 20.25
N ILE A 146 2.03 -3.87 21.36
CA ILE A 146 0.94 -4.49 22.10
C ILE A 146 0.50 -3.54 23.22
N TYR A 147 -0.81 -3.39 23.37
CA TYR A 147 -1.48 -2.68 24.46
C TYR A 147 -2.46 -3.62 25.16
N PRO A 148 -2.59 -3.56 26.49
CA PRO A 148 -3.73 -4.16 27.19
C PRO A 148 -5.04 -3.55 26.67
N LEU A 149 -6.14 -4.32 26.73
CA LEU A 149 -7.45 -3.86 26.24
C LEU A 149 -7.91 -2.56 26.93
N GLU A 150 -7.62 -2.42 28.22
CA GLU A 150 -7.95 -1.24 29.03
C GLU A 150 -7.25 0.04 28.53
N GLN A 151 -6.18 -0.08 27.77
CA GLN A 151 -5.45 1.01 27.14
C GLN A 151 -5.87 1.31 25.69
N ALA A 152 -7.01 0.80 25.25
CA ALA A 152 -7.50 1.01 23.88
C ALA A 152 -7.55 2.48 23.49
N ASN A 153 -8.05 3.36 24.36
CA ASN A 153 -8.11 4.80 24.11
C ASN A 153 -6.71 5.41 23.92
N LYS A 154 -5.72 4.97 24.69
CA LYS A 154 -4.33 5.43 24.55
C LYS A 154 -3.75 4.99 23.20
N ALA A 155 -3.97 3.74 22.79
CA ALA A 155 -3.54 3.22 21.51
C ALA A 155 -4.17 3.99 20.33
N LEU A 156 -5.46 4.31 20.40
CA LEU A 156 -6.16 5.11 19.38
C LEU A 156 -5.63 6.55 19.28
N ILE A 157 -5.35 7.19 20.42
CA ILE A 157 -4.77 8.55 20.46
C ILE A 157 -3.37 8.51 19.83
N GLU A 158 -2.54 7.53 20.18
CA GLU A 158 -1.20 7.39 19.61
C GLU A 158 -1.23 7.12 18.11
N LEU A 159 -2.12 6.25 17.65
CA LEU A 159 -2.33 6.00 16.22
C LEU A 159 -2.66 7.29 15.46
N LYS A 160 -3.54 8.11 16.03
CA LYS A 160 -3.97 9.38 15.42
C LYS A 160 -2.86 10.43 15.39
N GLN A 161 -2.08 10.54 16.46
CA GLN A 161 -1.08 11.60 16.62
C GLN A 161 0.27 11.28 15.98
N ARG A 162 0.72 10.04 16.05
CA ARG A 162 2.10 9.66 15.71
C ARG A 162 2.19 8.68 14.54
N ALA A 163 1.10 8.01 14.16
CA ALA A 163 1.08 6.96 13.14
C ALA A 163 2.32 6.03 13.24
N PRO A 164 2.50 5.32 14.38
CA PRO A 164 3.70 4.54 14.66
C PRO A 164 3.97 3.51 13.57
N PRO A 165 5.21 3.06 13.41
CA PRO A 165 5.52 2.02 12.43
C PRO A 165 4.89 0.68 12.83
N GLY A 166 4.24 0.02 11.87
CA GLY A 166 3.57 -1.26 12.07
C GLY A 166 2.12 -1.13 12.54
N SER A 167 1.67 -2.06 13.36
CA SER A 167 0.29 -2.15 13.85
C SER A 167 0.24 -2.01 15.36
N LEU A 168 -0.76 -1.29 15.88
CA LEU A 168 -1.10 -1.33 17.30
C LEU A 168 -2.09 -2.48 17.52
N VAL A 169 -1.82 -3.32 18.48
CA VAL A 169 -2.61 -4.52 18.78
C VAL A 169 -3.09 -4.47 20.21
N LEU A 170 -4.38 -4.64 20.43
CA LEU A 170 -4.96 -4.79 21.76
C LEU A 170 -4.93 -6.28 22.14
N MET A 171 -4.33 -6.57 23.28
CA MET A 171 -4.36 -7.90 23.86
C MET A 171 -5.69 -8.08 24.59
N VAL A 172 -6.48 -9.02 24.15
CA VAL A 172 -7.68 -9.48 24.86
C VAL A 172 -7.26 -10.73 25.63
N SER A 173 -7.36 -10.66 26.96
CA SER A 173 -7.03 -11.78 27.88
C SER A 173 -7.95 -12.98 27.68
#